data_399eb59038ab06e851766ec8758a4917
#
_entry.id   399eb59038ab06e851766ec8758a4917
#
_cell.length_a   1.000
_cell.length_b   1.000
_cell.length_c   1.000
_cell.angle_alpha   90.00
_cell.angle_beta   90.00
_cell.angle_gamma   90.00
#
_symmetry.space_group_name_H-M   'P 1'
#
loop_
_entity.id
_entity.type
_entity.pdbx_description
1 polymer ?
#
loop_
_entity_poly.entity_id
_entity_poly.type
_entity_poly.pdbx_seq_one_letter_code
_entity_poly.pdbx_strand_id
1 'polypeptide(L)'
;IDKAILSTHCHNDLGLAVANSLSGVQAGARQIECTINGLGERAGNAALEEVVMAIKTRPDLMPYETGINTTLLSKASKIVSNATGFPVQYNKAIVGKNAFAHEAGIHQDGMLKNRQTYEIMTPESVGVKQTSLVMGKHSGRHAFRDKLNSLGYPDLTDDVVGNAFAKFKVLADKKKHVYDEDIIALIDDSLIIDNKVNAISLKSLKVFAGTGEPQRAEMTLDVYGNVKQASETGDGPVDAIFK
;
A
#
# COMPACT_ATOMS: atom_id res chain seq x y z
N ILE A 1 -8.94 -14.44 41.56
CA ILE A 1 -9.44 -15.26 40.43
C ILE A 1 -8.26 -16.08 39.90
N ASP A 2 -7.79 -17.01 40.71
CA ASP A 2 -6.54 -17.74 40.45
C ASP A 2 -6.67 -18.89 39.42
N LYS A 3 -7.89 -19.14 38.93
CA LYS A 3 -8.21 -20.30 38.07
C LYS A 3 -8.71 -19.94 36.68
N ALA A 4 -8.81 -18.66 36.31
CA ALA A 4 -9.31 -18.22 35.02
C ALA A 4 -8.42 -17.11 34.43
N ILE A 5 -8.24 -17.16 33.09
CA ILE A 5 -7.63 -16.06 32.36
C ILE A 5 -8.74 -15.06 32.01
N LEU A 6 -8.58 -13.82 32.47
CA LEU A 6 -9.49 -12.73 32.14
C LEU A 6 -9.13 -12.18 30.76
N SER A 7 -10.13 -11.99 29.91
CA SER A 7 -10.00 -11.36 28.60
C SER A 7 -10.67 -9.99 28.56
N THR A 8 -10.15 -9.09 27.75
CA THR A 8 -10.80 -7.83 27.41
C THR A 8 -11.23 -7.85 25.95
N HIS A 9 -12.46 -7.37 25.69
CA HIS A 9 -13.00 -7.12 24.35
C HIS A 9 -13.58 -5.71 24.31
N CYS A 10 -13.03 -4.84 23.49
CA CYS A 10 -13.41 -3.44 23.45
C CYS A 10 -13.70 -2.97 22.03
N HIS A 11 -14.86 -2.29 21.87
CA HIS A 11 -15.22 -1.58 20.63
C HIS A 11 -14.70 -0.15 20.63
N ASN A 12 -14.53 0.43 19.44
CA ASN A 12 -13.82 1.70 19.21
C ASN A 12 -14.75 2.90 18.96
N ASP A 13 -15.99 2.83 19.42
CA ASP A 13 -17.02 3.87 19.14
C ASP A 13 -16.61 5.29 19.58
N LEU A 14 -15.80 5.40 20.61
CA LEU A 14 -15.22 6.66 21.10
C LEU A 14 -13.72 6.80 20.84
N GLY A 15 -13.12 5.91 20.05
CA GLY A 15 -11.68 5.92 19.80
C GLY A 15 -10.82 5.43 20.97
N LEU A 16 -11.40 4.71 21.94
CA LEU A 16 -10.74 4.34 23.20
C LEU A 16 -10.54 2.82 23.36
N ALA A 17 -10.81 2.02 22.34
CA ALA A 17 -10.75 0.56 22.45
C ALA A 17 -9.39 0.04 22.90
N VAL A 18 -8.30 0.57 22.33
CA VAL A 18 -6.92 0.20 22.69
C VAL A 18 -6.60 0.63 24.12
N ALA A 19 -6.93 1.86 24.50
CA ALA A 19 -6.70 2.36 25.86
C ALA A 19 -7.44 1.51 26.91
N ASN A 20 -8.72 1.17 26.66
CA ASN A 20 -9.50 0.33 27.54
C ASN A 20 -8.94 -1.09 27.65
N SER A 21 -8.50 -1.68 26.54
CA SER A 21 -7.87 -2.99 26.52
C SER A 21 -6.59 -3.02 27.35
N LEU A 22 -5.73 -2.01 27.21
CA LEU A 22 -4.50 -1.88 27.98
C LEU A 22 -4.79 -1.65 29.48
N SER A 23 -5.80 -0.84 29.81
CA SER A 23 -6.27 -0.66 31.20
C SER A 23 -6.75 -1.97 31.81
N GLY A 24 -7.46 -2.79 31.04
CA GLY A 24 -7.87 -4.14 31.46
C GLY A 24 -6.68 -5.05 31.78
N VAL A 25 -5.59 -4.97 30.97
CA VAL A 25 -4.35 -5.71 31.26
C VAL A 25 -3.71 -5.23 32.55
N GLN A 26 -3.64 -3.92 32.78
CA GLN A 26 -3.13 -3.33 34.02
C GLN A 26 -3.97 -3.77 35.24
N ALA A 27 -5.28 -3.92 35.06
CA ALA A 27 -6.19 -4.40 36.09
C ALA A 27 -6.19 -5.94 36.30
N GLY A 28 -5.37 -6.69 35.53
CA GLY A 28 -5.19 -8.12 35.74
C GLY A 28 -5.62 -9.03 34.59
N ALA A 29 -6.20 -8.53 33.53
CA ALA A 29 -6.45 -9.33 32.32
C ALA A 29 -5.13 -9.81 31.68
N ARG A 30 -5.16 -11.00 31.06
CA ARG A 30 -4.00 -11.59 30.38
C ARG A 30 -4.33 -12.03 28.97
N GLN A 31 -5.50 -11.69 28.48
CA GLN A 31 -5.92 -11.89 27.10
C GLN A 31 -6.60 -10.61 26.59
N ILE A 32 -6.31 -10.24 25.34
CA ILE A 32 -6.95 -9.14 24.64
C ILE A 32 -7.55 -9.70 23.36
N GLU A 33 -8.83 -9.48 23.15
CA GLU A 33 -9.50 -9.73 21.88
C GLU A 33 -9.41 -8.47 21.03
N CYS A 34 -8.69 -8.56 19.92
CA CYS A 34 -8.42 -7.44 19.05
C CYS A 34 -8.34 -7.91 17.59
N THR A 35 -8.34 -6.97 16.66
CA THR A 35 -8.35 -7.27 15.23
C THR A 35 -7.27 -6.49 14.50
N ILE A 36 -6.75 -7.06 13.42
CA ILE A 36 -5.82 -6.35 12.53
C ILE A 36 -6.56 -5.14 11.93
N ASN A 37 -5.91 -3.98 11.92
CA ASN A 37 -6.46 -2.69 11.49
C ASN A 37 -7.66 -2.21 12.33
N GLY A 38 -7.96 -2.85 13.44
CA GLY A 38 -9.12 -2.53 14.26
C GLY A 38 -10.46 -2.87 13.59
N LEU A 39 -10.48 -3.81 12.62
CA LEU A 39 -11.71 -4.20 11.95
C LEU A 39 -12.74 -4.73 12.92
N GLY A 40 -14.02 -4.40 12.67
CA GLY A 40 -15.13 -4.85 13.48
C GLY A 40 -16.40 -4.06 13.21
N GLU A 41 -17.45 -4.37 13.94
CA GLU A 41 -18.72 -3.68 13.84
C GLU A 41 -18.62 -2.20 14.23
N ARG A 42 -19.47 -1.36 13.68
CA ARG A 42 -19.58 0.10 13.92
C ARG A 42 -18.26 0.82 13.66
N ALA A 43 -17.58 1.32 14.71
CA ALA A 43 -16.28 1.98 14.62
C ALA A 43 -15.09 1.00 14.73
N GLY A 44 -15.36 -0.31 14.79
CA GLY A 44 -14.35 -1.35 14.88
C GLY A 44 -14.01 -1.77 16.30
N ASN A 45 -12.98 -2.60 16.42
CA ASN A 45 -12.44 -3.16 17.65
C ASN A 45 -11.09 -2.50 18.01
N ALA A 46 -10.52 -2.93 19.14
CA ALA A 46 -9.13 -2.62 19.45
C ALA A 46 -8.20 -3.12 18.32
N ALA A 47 -7.29 -2.28 17.86
CA ALA A 47 -6.34 -2.63 16.81
C ALA A 47 -5.16 -3.42 17.37
N LEU A 48 -4.91 -4.63 16.85
CA LEU A 48 -3.85 -5.53 17.30
C LEU A 48 -2.47 -4.85 17.25
N GLU A 49 -2.16 -4.19 16.14
CA GLU A 49 -0.89 -3.51 15.93
C GLU A 49 -0.63 -2.42 16.99
N GLU A 50 -1.66 -1.70 17.39
CA GLU A 50 -1.57 -0.62 18.39
C GLU A 50 -1.37 -1.19 19.80
N VAL A 51 -2.12 -2.23 20.17
CA VAL A 51 -1.97 -2.95 21.43
C VAL A 51 -0.57 -3.52 21.58
N VAL A 52 -0.11 -4.27 20.57
CA VAL A 52 1.18 -4.95 20.60
C VAL A 52 2.33 -3.95 20.67
N MET A 53 2.27 -2.87 19.87
CA MET A 53 3.33 -1.86 19.88
C MET A 53 3.30 -1.01 21.16
N ALA A 54 2.15 -0.74 21.76
CA ALA A 54 2.10 -0.07 23.08
C ALA A 54 2.83 -0.88 24.16
N ILE A 55 2.61 -2.18 24.22
CA ILE A 55 3.30 -3.08 25.15
C ILE A 55 4.82 -3.09 24.85
N LYS A 56 5.20 -3.21 23.59
CA LYS A 56 6.61 -3.32 23.19
C LYS A 56 7.41 -2.02 23.40
N THR A 57 6.79 -0.87 23.16
CA THR A 57 7.50 0.44 23.24
C THR A 57 7.49 1.07 24.63
N ARG A 58 6.59 0.62 25.50
CA ARG A 58 6.44 1.17 26.85
C ARG A 58 6.57 0.09 27.94
N PRO A 59 7.69 -0.65 28.01
CA PRO A 59 7.92 -1.65 29.04
C PRO A 59 7.99 -1.02 30.44
N ASP A 60 8.25 0.27 30.53
CA ASP A 60 8.20 1.07 31.76
C ASP A 60 6.79 1.16 32.36
N LEU A 61 5.76 1.23 31.53
CA LEU A 61 4.35 1.31 31.95
C LEU A 61 3.61 -0.01 31.78
N MET A 62 4.06 -0.84 30.86
CA MET A 62 3.44 -2.09 30.47
C MET A 62 4.49 -3.22 30.53
N PRO A 63 4.85 -3.68 31.75
CA PRO A 63 5.86 -4.73 31.96
C PRO A 63 5.30 -6.12 31.59
N TYR A 64 4.80 -6.25 30.37
CA TYR A 64 4.20 -7.45 29.81
C TYR A 64 4.89 -7.82 28.50
N GLU A 65 4.77 -9.07 28.13
CA GLU A 65 5.31 -9.60 26.87
C GLU A 65 4.22 -10.17 25.98
N THR A 66 4.46 -10.14 24.68
CA THR A 66 3.63 -10.78 23.67
C THR A 66 4.51 -11.57 22.71
N GLY A 67 4.06 -12.74 22.28
CA GLY A 67 4.74 -13.55 21.28
C GLY A 67 4.54 -13.08 19.83
N ILE A 68 3.87 -11.96 19.61
CA ILE A 68 3.62 -11.44 18.25
C ILE A 68 4.92 -10.91 17.62
N ASN A 69 5.23 -11.40 16.42
CA ASN A 69 6.33 -10.86 15.62
C ASN A 69 5.93 -9.52 15.00
N THR A 70 6.39 -8.44 15.61
CA THR A 70 6.02 -7.08 15.19
C THR A 70 6.51 -6.71 13.80
N THR A 71 7.58 -7.32 13.29
CA THR A 71 8.09 -7.06 11.93
C THR A 71 7.14 -7.55 10.82
N LEU A 72 6.07 -8.26 11.19
CA LEU A 72 5.04 -8.69 10.26
C LEU A 72 3.77 -7.82 10.29
N LEU A 73 3.67 -6.84 11.19
CA LEU A 73 2.46 -6.02 11.38
C LEU A 73 2.04 -5.29 10.11
N SER A 74 2.96 -4.59 9.45
CA SER A 74 2.65 -3.86 8.21
C SER A 74 2.24 -4.80 7.07
N LYS A 75 2.85 -5.98 6.98
CA LYS A 75 2.48 -7.00 5.99
C LYS A 75 1.08 -7.56 6.27
N ALA A 76 0.79 -7.89 7.51
CA ALA A 76 -0.53 -8.39 7.93
C ALA A 76 -1.63 -7.36 7.67
N SER A 77 -1.39 -6.10 8.04
CA SER A 77 -2.29 -4.97 7.77
C SER A 77 -2.62 -4.86 6.28
N LYS A 78 -1.61 -4.91 5.40
CA LYS A 78 -1.78 -4.84 3.95
C LYS A 78 -2.58 -6.04 3.40
N ILE A 79 -2.30 -7.25 3.85
CA ILE A 79 -3.03 -8.46 3.44
C ILE A 79 -4.51 -8.33 3.79
N VAL A 80 -4.82 -7.94 5.03
CA VAL A 80 -6.20 -7.80 5.50
C VAL A 80 -6.93 -6.69 4.74
N SER A 81 -6.28 -5.54 4.55
CA SER A 81 -6.84 -4.43 3.78
C SER A 81 -7.20 -4.86 2.34
N ASN A 82 -6.30 -5.58 1.67
CA ASN A 82 -6.53 -6.06 0.31
C ASN A 82 -7.64 -7.12 0.25
N ALA A 83 -7.66 -8.06 1.21
CA ALA A 83 -8.64 -9.13 1.23
C ALA A 83 -10.06 -8.66 1.55
N THR A 84 -10.19 -7.62 2.38
CA THR A 84 -11.49 -7.09 2.82
C THR A 84 -11.99 -5.92 1.98
N GLY A 85 -11.11 -5.28 1.20
CA GLY A 85 -11.42 -4.05 0.47
C GLY A 85 -11.50 -2.80 1.37
N PHE A 86 -11.23 -2.91 2.68
CA PHE A 86 -11.20 -1.77 3.60
C PHE A 86 -9.81 -1.11 3.59
N PRO A 87 -9.66 0.10 3.03
CA PRO A 87 -8.38 0.77 3.00
C PRO A 87 -7.95 1.24 4.40
N VAL A 88 -6.66 1.13 4.68
CA VAL A 88 -6.06 1.69 5.90
C VAL A 88 -5.95 3.20 5.75
N GLN A 89 -6.40 3.96 6.75
CA GLN A 89 -6.22 5.41 6.78
C GLN A 89 -4.74 5.78 6.75
N TYR A 90 -4.37 6.82 6.02
CA TYR A 90 -2.96 7.25 5.89
C TYR A 90 -2.31 7.59 7.23
N ASN A 91 -3.08 8.19 8.15
CA ASN A 91 -2.64 8.56 9.50
C ASN A 91 -2.95 7.49 10.57
N LYS A 92 -3.31 6.26 10.16
CA LYS A 92 -3.50 5.16 11.12
C LYS A 92 -2.20 4.94 11.89
N ALA A 93 -2.30 4.82 13.20
CA ALA A 93 -1.15 4.50 14.03
C ALA A 93 -0.48 3.18 13.57
N ILE A 94 0.82 3.09 13.67
CA ILE A 94 1.67 1.91 13.41
C ILE A 94 1.76 1.53 11.93
N VAL A 95 0.63 1.35 11.23
CA VAL A 95 0.57 0.76 9.88
C VAL A 95 0.13 1.73 8.79
N GLY A 96 -0.29 2.94 9.16
CA GLY A 96 -0.68 3.97 8.20
C GLY A 96 0.52 4.45 7.38
N LYS A 97 0.28 4.85 6.14
CA LYS A 97 1.32 5.29 5.21
C LYS A 97 2.15 6.47 5.74
N ASN A 98 1.54 7.34 6.57
CA ASN A 98 2.19 8.51 7.16
C ASN A 98 2.77 8.23 8.56
N ALA A 99 2.65 7.01 9.08
CA ALA A 99 3.08 6.70 10.45
C ALA A 99 4.58 7.00 10.72
N PHE A 100 5.40 6.97 9.66
CA PHE A 100 6.84 7.25 9.70
C PHE A 100 7.25 8.37 8.73
N ALA A 101 6.30 9.22 8.29
CA ALA A 101 6.57 10.32 7.39
C ALA A 101 6.81 11.62 8.17
N HIS A 102 7.95 12.27 7.94
CA HIS A 102 8.30 13.55 8.52
C HIS A 102 8.45 14.59 7.39
N GLU A 103 7.56 15.58 7.33
CA GLU A 103 7.61 16.65 6.32
C GLU A 103 8.33 17.92 6.80
N ALA A 104 8.33 18.20 8.11
CA ALA A 104 8.88 19.45 8.63
C ALA A 104 10.40 19.41 8.75
N GLY A 105 11.09 20.41 8.19
CA GLY A 105 12.57 20.54 8.26
C GLY A 105 13.14 20.51 9.67
N ILE A 106 12.40 21.03 10.66
CA ILE A 106 12.81 21.02 12.07
C ILE A 106 12.76 19.59 12.66
N HIS A 107 11.83 18.75 12.20
CA HIS A 107 11.77 17.34 12.57
C HIS A 107 12.89 16.54 11.90
N GLN A 108 13.24 16.86 10.66
CA GLN A 108 14.35 16.23 9.94
C GLN A 108 15.71 16.56 10.61
N ASP A 109 15.92 17.79 11.05
CA ASP A 109 17.15 18.18 11.78
C ASP A 109 17.24 17.47 13.15
N GLY A 110 16.12 17.36 13.85
CA GLY A 110 16.06 16.61 15.12
C GLY A 110 16.32 15.11 14.93
N MET A 111 15.78 14.51 13.87
CA MET A 111 16.02 13.11 13.49
C MET A 111 17.48 12.82 13.14
N LEU A 112 18.16 13.76 12.45
CA LEU A 112 19.59 13.66 12.14
C LEU A 112 20.47 13.70 13.39
N LYS A 113 20.03 14.43 14.43
CA LYS A 113 20.76 14.56 15.70
C LYS A 113 20.49 13.37 16.64
N ASN A 114 19.25 12.96 16.79
CA ASN A 114 18.84 11.78 17.55
C ASN A 114 17.45 11.30 17.11
N ARG A 115 17.37 10.14 16.48
CA ARG A 115 16.10 9.53 16.03
C ARG A 115 15.09 9.35 17.15
N GLN A 116 15.53 9.00 18.34
CA GLN A 116 14.67 8.78 19.51
C GLN A 116 13.93 10.03 19.99
N THR A 117 14.31 11.22 19.52
CA THR A 117 13.62 12.47 19.88
C THR A 117 12.19 12.55 19.34
N TYR A 118 11.92 11.91 18.19
CA TYR A 118 10.61 11.96 17.53
C TYR A 118 10.02 10.58 17.22
N GLU A 119 10.80 9.52 17.37
CA GLU A 119 10.35 8.15 17.07
C GLU A 119 10.40 7.29 18.34
N ILE A 120 9.23 6.87 18.82
CA ILE A 120 9.12 5.87 19.90
C ILE A 120 9.31 4.44 19.38
N MET A 121 9.30 4.26 18.07
CA MET A 121 9.51 2.99 17.36
C MET A 121 10.12 3.27 15.99
N THR A 122 10.88 2.32 15.46
CA THR A 122 11.46 2.45 14.11
C THR A 122 10.57 1.79 13.04
N PRO A 123 10.63 2.23 11.78
CA PRO A 123 9.91 1.59 10.68
C PRO A 123 10.18 0.08 10.61
N GLU A 124 11.43 -0.33 10.78
CA GLU A 124 11.86 -1.72 10.72
C GLU A 124 11.22 -2.58 11.82
N SER A 125 10.97 -1.99 13.00
CA SER A 125 10.36 -2.68 14.13
C SER A 125 8.95 -3.18 13.84
N VAL A 126 8.27 -2.62 12.83
CA VAL A 126 6.94 -2.98 12.37
C VAL A 126 6.93 -3.54 10.95
N GLY A 127 8.11 -3.80 10.37
CA GLY A 127 8.26 -4.40 9.05
C GLY A 127 8.11 -3.44 7.87
N VAL A 128 8.23 -2.14 8.13
CA VAL A 128 8.36 -1.12 7.09
C VAL A 128 9.85 -1.00 6.76
N LYS A 129 10.23 -1.27 5.52
CA LYS A 129 11.60 -0.99 5.06
C LYS A 129 11.83 0.52 5.09
N GLN A 130 12.98 0.96 5.62
CA GLN A 130 13.34 2.37 5.62
C GLN A 130 13.20 2.95 4.22
N THR A 131 12.56 4.12 4.16
CA THR A 131 12.42 4.99 3.00
C THR A 131 11.64 4.42 1.81
N SER A 132 10.34 4.60 1.82
CA SER A 132 9.72 4.95 0.54
C SER A 132 10.12 6.41 0.26
N LEU A 133 11.16 6.64 -0.54
CA LEU A 133 11.34 7.92 -1.21
C LEU A 133 10.04 8.23 -1.94
N VAL A 134 9.29 9.21 -1.43
CA VAL A 134 8.07 9.66 -2.10
C VAL A 134 8.53 10.26 -3.43
N MET A 135 8.29 9.51 -4.50
CA MET A 135 8.68 9.93 -5.83
C MET A 135 7.69 10.96 -6.36
N GLY A 136 8.19 12.08 -6.80
CA GLY A 136 7.38 13.18 -7.30
C GLY A 136 8.10 14.03 -8.36
N LYS A 137 7.45 15.11 -8.76
CA LYS A 137 7.92 16.04 -9.81
C LYS A 137 9.39 16.48 -9.66
N HIS A 138 9.84 16.67 -8.41
CA HIS A 138 11.20 17.14 -8.11
C HIS A 138 12.22 16.01 -7.90
N SER A 139 11.81 14.74 -7.99
CA SER A 139 12.74 13.61 -7.85
C SER A 139 13.74 13.57 -9.01
N GLY A 140 15.01 13.39 -8.66
CA GLY A 140 16.11 13.25 -9.63
C GLY A 140 16.27 11.81 -10.12
N ARG A 141 17.05 11.62 -11.21
CA ARG A 141 17.33 10.31 -11.82
C ARG A 141 18.00 9.33 -10.84
N HIS A 142 18.86 9.85 -9.95
CA HIS A 142 19.53 9.02 -8.94
C HIS A 142 18.53 8.44 -7.96
N ALA A 143 17.65 9.28 -7.39
CA ALA A 143 16.59 8.83 -6.49
C ALA A 143 15.62 7.85 -7.16
N PHE A 144 15.36 8.03 -8.46
CA PHE A 144 14.54 7.10 -9.24
C PHE A 144 15.22 5.73 -9.36
N ARG A 145 16.54 5.69 -9.64
CA ARG A 145 17.31 4.43 -9.68
C ARG A 145 17.31 3.72 -8.31
N ASP A 146 17.53 4.46 -7.21
CA ASP A 146 17.50 3.89 -5.86
C ASP A 146 16.11 3.32 -5.55
N LYS A 147 15.06 3.99 -6.00
CA LYS A 147 13.69 3.50 -5.88
C LYS A 147 13.49 2.19 -6.66
N LEU A 148 13.98 2.10 -7.89
CA LEU A 148 13.92 0.87 -8.70
C LEU A 148 14.65 -0.28 -8.01
N ASN A 149 15.84 -0.04 -7.47
CA ASN A 149 16.57 -1.05 -6.70
C ASN A 149 15.74 -1.55 -5.51
N SER A 150 15.06 -0.64 -4.80
CA SER A 150 14.20 -0.99 -3.66
C SER A 150 12.96 -1.78 -4.06
N LEU A 151 12.48 -1.62 -5.30
CA LEU A 151 11.35 -2.36 -5.86
C LEU A 151 11.73 -3.72 -6.47
N GLY A 152 13.02 -4.08 -6.43
CA GLY A 152 13.49 -5.38 -6.90
C GLY A 152 14.05 -5.39 -8.33
N TYR A 153 14.40 -4.21 -8.87
CA TYR A 153 14.98 -4.04 -10.21
C TYR A 153 16.42 -3.49 -10.14
N PRO A 154 17.41 -4.19 -9.54
CA PRO A 154 18.76 -3.66 -9.36
C PRO A 154 19.61 -3.63 -10.64
N ASP A 155 19.35 -4.54 -11.59
CA ASP A 155 20.23 -4.82 -12.74
C ASP A 155 19.75 -4.19 -14.05
N LEU A 156 18.96 -3.11 -13.99
CA LEU A 156 18.50 -2.39 -15.18
C LEU A 156 19.61 -1.58 -15.83
N THR A 157 19.66 -1.62 -17.17
CA THR A 157 20.59 -0.81 -17.96
C THR A 157 20.25 0.68 -17.84
N ASP A 158 21.25 1.55 -18.10
CA ASP A 158 21.05 3.00 -18.05
C ASP A 158 20.00 3.50 -19.06
N ASP A 159 19.89 2.83 -20.20
CA ASP A 159 18.91 3.18 -21.23
C ASP A 159 17.49 2.87 -20.80
N VAL A 160 17.24 1.70 -20.20
CA VAL A 160 15.93 1.31 -19.64
C VAL A 160 15.53 2.29 -18.53
N VAL A 161 16.44 2.55 -17.59
CA VAL A 161 16.20 3.52 -16.50
C VAL A 161 15.96 4.93 -17.06
N GLY A 162 16.68 5.34 -18.09
CA GLY A 162 16.50 6.64 -18.74
C GLY A 162 15.12 6.79 -19.38
N ASN A 163 14.68 5.78 -20.12
CA ASN A 163 13.38 5.75 -20.78
C ASN A 163 12.24 5.74 -19.75
N ALA A 164 12.34 4.89 -18.72
CA ALA A 164 11.36 4.84 -17.65
C ALA A 164 11.32 6.15 -16.85
N PHE A 165 12.47 6.78 -16.60
CA PHE A 165 12.53 8.06 -15.91
C PHE A 165 11.88 9.19 -16.71
N ALA A 166 12.05 9.22 -18.03
CA ALA A 166 11.37 10.21 -18.88
C ALA A 166 9.84 10.06 -18.80
N LYS A 167 9.33 8.83 -18.89
CA LYS A 167 7.89 8.52 -18.71
C LYS A 167 7.41 8.88 -17.29
N PHE A 168 8.21 8.58 -16.26
CA PHE A 168 7.93 8.95 -14.88
C PHE A 168 7.74 10.45 -14.71
N LYS A 169 8.60 11.29 -15.33
CA LYS A 169 8.47 12.77 -15.25
C LYS A 169 7.15 13.24 -15.84
N VAL A 170 6.75 12.70 -17.00
CA VAL A 170 5.45 13.00 -17.61
C VAL A 170 4.29 12.60 -16.73
N LEU A 171 4.39 11.45 -16.07
CA LEU A 171 3.36 10.98 -15.13
C LEU A 171 3.29 11.87 -13.88
N ALA A 172 4.45 12.21 -13.30
CA ALA A 172 4.54 13.05 -12.10
C ALA A 172 4.09 14.50 -12.34
N ASP A 173 4.09 14.99 -13.59
CA ASP A 173 3.48 16.29 -13.94
C ASP A 173 1.94 16.23 -13.96
N LYS A 174 1.37 15.07 -14.26
CA LYS A 174 -0.09 14.87 -14.36
C LYS A 174 -0.73 14.34 -13.08
N LYS A 175 0.02 13.61 -12.25
CA LYS A 175 -0.46 12.90 -11.09
C LYS A 175 0.20 13.44 -9.82
N LYS A 176 -0.60 13.93 -8.86
CA LYS A 176 -0.10 14.52 -7.61
C LYS A 176 0.74 13.54 -6.78
N HIS A 177 0.38 12.26 -6.80
CA HIS A 177 1.09 11.19 -6.10
C HIS A 177 1.37 10.06 -7.07
N VAL A 178 2.64 9.69 -7.22
CA VAL A 178 3.09 8.54 -8.01
C VAL A 178 3.35 7.39 -7.03
N TYR A 179 2.67 6.28 -7.25
CA TYR A 179 2.76 5.08 -6.39
C TYR A 179 3.80 4.10 -6.93
N ASP A 180 4.18 3.13 -6.12
CA ASP A 180 5.14 2.09 -6.48
C ASP A 180 4.65 1.25 -7.67
N GLU A 181 3.36 0.98 -7.71
CA GLU A 181 2.68 0.29 -8.80
C GLU A 181 2.77 1.04 -10.13
N ASP A 182 2.69 2.36 -10.09
CA ASP A 182 2.89 3.19 -11.29
C ASP A 182 4.32 3.06 -11.83
N ILE A 183 5.31 3.06 -10.93
CA ILE A 183 6.73 2.92 -11.29
C ILE A 183 7.01 1.54 -11.89
N ILE A 184 6.45 0.48 -11.27
CA ILE A 184 6.56 -0.89 -11.77
C ILE A 184 5.97 -0.98 -13.17
N ALA A 185 4.77 -0.45 -13.40
CA ALA A 185 4.15 -0.44 -14.73
C ALA A 185 5.00 0.30 -15.78
N LEU A 186 5.65 1.41 -15.40
CA LEU A 186 6.55 2.12 -16.32
C LEU A 186 7.80 1.32 -16.70
N ILE A 187 8.31 0.49 -15.78
CA ILE A 187 9.45 -0.38 -16.03
C ILE A 187 9.04 -1.54 -16.93
N ASP A 188 7.95 -2.22 -16.59
CA ASP A 188 7.44 -3.36 -17.37
C ASP A 188 7.18 -2.94 -18.83
N ASP A 189 6.55 -1.78 -19.04
CA ASP A 189 6.37 -1.16 -20.34
C ASP A 189 7.70 -0.88 -21.06
N SER A 190 8.74 -0.48 -20.32
CA SER A 190 10.04 -0.15 -20.91
C SER A 190 10.84 -1.40 -21.26
N LEU A 191 10.71 -2.46 -20.50
CA LEU A 191 11.30 -3.78 -20.77
C LEU A 191 10.63 -4.47 -21.97
N ILE A 192 9.31 -4.31 -22.16
CA ILE A 192 8.58 -4.83 -23.30
C ILE A 192 9.02 -4.15 -24.60
N ILE A 193 9.29 -2.84 -24.57
CA ILE A 193 9.75 -2.08 -25.74
C ILE A 193 11.15 -2.53 -26.20
N ASP A 194 12.05 -2.84 -25.26
CA ASP A 194 13.40 -3.34 -25.59
C ASP A 194 13.37 -4.76 -26.20
N ASN A 195 12.37 -5.57 -25.85
CA ASN A 195 12.14 -6.90 -26.43
C ASN A 195 11.30 -6.86 -27.72
N LYS A 196 11.39 -5.87 -28.56
CA LYS A 196 10.83 -5.67 -29.93
C LYS A 196 9.78 -6.69 -30.42
N VAL A 197 8.82 -7.06 -29.59
CA VAL A 197 7.63 -7.80 -30.06
C VAL A 197 6.41 -7.12 -29.45
N ASN A 198 5.91 -6.06 -30.10
CA ASN A 198 4.51 -5.73 -29.97
C ASN A 198 3.73 -6.88 -30.62
N ALA A 199 3.57 -7.98 -29.87
CA ALA A 199 2.87 -9.16 -30.34
C ALA A 199 1.44 -8.80 -30.76
N ILE A 200 0.84 -7.84 -30.06
CA ILE A 200 -0.53 -7.36 -30.33
C ILE A 200 -0.58 -5.85 -30.16
N SER A 201 -1.10 -5.13 -31.16
CA SER A 201 -1.36 -3.68 -31.06
C SER A 201 -2.76 -3.34 -31.52
N LEU A 202 -3.46 -2.49 -30.75
CA LEU A 202 -4.77 -1.97 -31.11
C LEU A 202 -4.63 -0.91 -32.20
N LYS A 203 -5.23 -1.15 -33.39
CA LYS A 203 -5.25 -0.19 -34.51
C LYS A 203 -6.47 0.72 -34.45
N SER A 204 -7.66 0.14 -34.15
CA SER A 204 -8.89 0.90 -33.98
C SER A 204 -9.87 0.18 -33.08
N LEU A 205 -10.64 0.95 -32.34
CA LEU A 205 -11.78 0.48 -31.56
C LEU A 205 -12.94 1.45 -31.77
N LYS A 206 -14.10 0.92 -32.18
CA LYS A 206 -15.35 1.65 -32.24
C LYS A 206 -16.36 0.94 -31.36
N VAL A 207 -17.05 1.70 -30.53
CA VAL A 207 -18.08 1.19 -29.63
C VAL A 207 -19.37 1.91 -29.94
N PHE A 208 -20.41 1.13 -30.21
CA PHE A 208 -21.76 1.61 -30.43
C PHE A 208 -22.57 1.29 -29.18
N ALA A 209 -23.03 2.32 -28.51
CA ALA A 209 -23.81 2.19 -27.29
C ALA A 209 -25.04 3.10 -27.37
N GLY A 210 -26.22 2.56 -27.04
CA GLY A 210 -27.49 3.29 -27.08
C GLY A 210 -28.53 2.64 -26.17
N THR A 211 -29.59 3.37 -25.87
CA THR A 211 -30.70 2.88 -25.05
C THR A 211 -31.60 1.98 -25.89
N GLY A 212 -31.81 0.76 -25.46
CA GLY A 212 -32.77 -0.18 -26.08
C GLY A 212 -32.20 -1.04 -27.22
N GLU A 213 -30.89 -0.93 -27.53
CA GLU A 213 -30.21 -1.78 -28.51
C GLU A 213 -29.05 -2.54 -27.88
N PRO A 214 -28.70 -3.74 -28.38
CA PRO A 214 -27.49 -4.43 -27.94
C PRO A 214 -26.26 -3.57 -28.20
N GLN A 215 -25.38 -3.50 -27.22
CA GLN A 215 -24.11 -2.81 -27.37
C GLN A 215 -23.20 -3.57 -28.32
N ARG A 216 -22.51 -2.88 -29.24
CA ARG A 216 -21.62 -3.50 -30.22
C ARG A 216 -20.25 -2.84 -30.19
N ALA A 217 -19.21 -3.66 -30.32
CA ALA A 217 -17.84 -3.18 -30.51
C ALA A 217 -17.28 -3.72 -31.85
N GLU A 218 -16.54 -2.87 -32.54
CA GLU A 218 -15.73 -3.23 -33.71
C GLU A 218 -14.26 -2.94 -33.37
N MET A 219 -13.40 -3.94 -33.47
CA MET A 219 -12.00 -3.84 -33.12
C MET A 219 -11.11 -4.30 -34.26
N THR A 220 -10.02 -3.57 -34.48
CA THR A 220 -8.94 -3.97 -35.39
C THR A 220 -7.65 -4.07 -34.60
N LEU A 221 -7.05 -5.24 -34.59
CA LEU A 221 -5.79 -5.55 -33.93
C LEU A 221 -4.74 -5.90 -35.00
N ASP A 222 -3.51 -5.53 -34.73
CA ASP A 222 -2.33 -6.09 -35.39
C ASP A 222 -1.76 -7.18 -34.47
N VAL A 223 -1.80 -8.42 -34.90
CA VAL A 223 -1.32 -9.57 -34.14
C VAL A 223 -0.13 -10.15 -34.89
N TYR A 224 1.09 -9.95 -34.37
CA TYR A 224 2.36 -10.35 -35.02
C TYR A 224 2.48 -9.88 -36.47
N GLY A 225 2.09 -8.65 -36.77
CA GLY A 225 2.13 -8.09 -38.11
C GLY A 225 0.92 -8.45 -39.01
N ASN A 226 -0.03 -9.25 -38.48
CA ASN A 226 -1.25 -9.61 -39.20
C ASN A 226 -2.44 -8.81 -38.67
N VAL A 227 -3.12 -8.09 -39.56
CA VAL A 227 -4.30 -7.33 -39.18
C VAL A 227 -5.49 -8.27 -39.01
N LYS A 228 -6.08 -8.25 -37.83
CA LYS A 228 -7.31 -8.98 -37.46
C LYS A 228 -8.41 -7.97 -37.15
N GLN A 229 -9.65 -8.31 -37.62
CA GLN A 229 -10.84 -7.53 -37.32
C GLN A 229 -11.89 -8.42 -36.70
N ALA A 230 -12.57 -7.91 -35.69
CA ALA A 230 -13.68 -8.56 -35.01
C ALA A 230 -14.82 -7.56 -34.76
N SER A 231 -16.05 -8.06 -34.74
CA SER A 231 -17.22 -7.28 -34.33
C SER A 231 -18.13 -8.18 -33.52
N GLU A 232 -18.39 -7.78 -32.28
CA GLU A 232 -19.21 -8.57 -31.36
C GLU A 232 -20.23 -7.67 -30.63
N THR A 233 -21.29 -8.33 -30.10
CA THR A 233 -22.29 -7.67 -29.28
C THR A 233 -22.24 -8.17 -27.85
N GLY A 234 -22.58 -7.29 -26.90
CA GLY A 234 -22.56 -7.59 -25.47
C GLY A 234 -23.67 -6.91 -24.70
N ASP A 235 -23.83 -7.31 -23.43
CA ASP A 235 -24.77 -6.72 -22.48
C ASP A 235 -24.38 -5.30 -22.05
N GLY A 236 -23.13 -4.92 -22.33
CA GLY A 236 -22.59 -3.60 -22.11
C GLY A 236 -21.38 -3.33 -23.03
N PRO A 237 -20.93 -2.05 -23.12
CA PRO A 237 -19.81 -1.69 -24.00
C PRO A 237 -18.53 -2.45 -23.69
N VAL A 238 -18.23 -2.70 -22.43
CA VAL A 238 -17.05 -3.45 -22.00
C VAL A 238 -17.18 -4.94 -22.37
N ASP A 239 -18.35 -5.54 -22.16
CA ASP A 239 -18.62 -6.94 -22.54
C ASP A 239 -18.50 -7.13 -24.07
N ALA A 240 -19.02 -6.20 -24.86
CA ALA A 240 -18.89 -6.23 -26.32
C ALA A 240 -17.43 -6.12 -26.82
N ILE A 241 -16.54 -5.43 -26.06
CA ILE A 241 -15.13 -5.28 -26.43
C ILE A 241 -14.34 -6.57 -26.17
N PHE A 242 -14.69 -7.32 -25.10
CA PHE A 242 -13.91 -8.47 -24.65
C PHE A 242 -14.47 -9.84 -25.08
N LYS A 243 -15.55 -9.87 -25.83
CA LYS A 243 -16.02 -11.05 -26.56
C LYS A 243 -15.29 -11.21 -27.88
#